data_f2d604821a718b7beee0d453159f285e
#
_entry.id   f2d604821a718b7beee0d453159f285e
#
_cell.length_a   1.000
_cell.length_b   1.000
_cell.length_c   1.000
_cell.angle_alpha   90.00
_cell.angle_beta   90.00
_cell.angle_gamma   90.00
#
_symmetry.space_group_name_H-M   'P 1'
#
loop_
_entity.id
_entity.type
_entity.pdbx_description
1 polymer ?
#
loop_
_entity_poly.entity_id
_entity_poly.type
_entity_poly.pdbx_seq_one_letter_code
_entity_poly.pdbx_strand_id
1 'polypeptide(L)'
;MLCVLEKLSPPNELLRDTPAMPDYRRAWYPGGTYFFTVNLLQRQGNDLLTHHIDLLRTVVTSVRHRHPFKIHGWVVLPEHLHCVIELPPGDSNFATRWRLIKMEFSKALPRTERISAVRIGRGERGIWQRRYWEHLIRDERDYEAHMDYVHINPVKHGLVKYVVDWPYSTFHRLVEEGVYPEDWAGGNEMELGYGD
;
A
#
# COMPACT_ATOMS: atom_id res chain seq x y z
N MET A 1 -32.62 30.73 -64.12
CA MET A 1 -32.76 31.10 -62.69
C MET A 1 -32.42 29.87 -61.88
N LEU A 2 -31.11 29.68 -61.61
CA LEU A 2 -30.60 28.50 -60.85
C LEU A 2 -30.33 28.92 -59.41
N CYS A 3 -30.99 28.25 -58.50
CA CYS A 3 -30.79 28.41 -57.08
C CYS A 3 -29.71 27.44 -56.63
N VAL A 4 -28.60 27.98 -56.12
CA VAL A 4 -27.46 27.25 -55.62
C VAL A 4 -27.73 26.95 -54.15
N LEU A 5 -27.85 25.67 -53.82
CA LEU A 5 -27.93 25.19 -52.43
C LEU A 5 -26.52 25.04 -51.87
N GLU A 6 -26.11 25.93 -50.98
CA GLU A 6 -24.94 25.79 -50.15
C GLU A 6 -25.12 24.67 -49.13
N LYS A 7 -24.28 23.67 -49.19
CA LYS A 7 -24.14 22.60 -48.16
C LYS A 7 -23.42 23.18 -46.97
N LEU A 8 -24.12 23.37 -45.86
CA LEU A 8 -23.57 23.60 -44.53
C LEU A 8 -22.92 22.30 -44.04
N SER A 9 -21.60 22.31 -43.83
CA SER A 9 -20.87 21.27 -43.12
C SER A 9 -21.20 21.31 -41.62
N PRO A 10 -21.33 20.19 -40.94
CA PRO A 10 -21.56 20.19 -39.50
C PRO A 10 -20.30 20.62 -38.73
N PRO A 11 -20.46 21.25 -37.55
CA PRO A 11 -19.35 21.71 -36.74
C PRO A 11 -18.53 20.54 -36.22
N ASN A 12 -17.22 20.77 -36.30
CA ASN A 12 -16.17 19.91 -35.84
C ASN A 12 -16.41 19.43 -34.39
N GLU A 13 -16.60 18.14 -34.20
CA GLU A 13 -16.69 17.50 -32.90
C GLU A 13 -15.35 17.70 -32.18
N LEU A 14 -15.41 18.40 -31.05
CA LEU A 14 -14.38 18.46 -30.05
C LEU A 14 -14.03 17.02 -29.62
N LEU A 15 -12.94 16.50 -30.15
CA LEU A 15 -12.25 15.33 -29.60
C LEU A 15 -11.95 15.64 -28.14
N ARG A 16 -12.75 15.10 -27.24
CA ARG A 16 -12.43 15.08 -25.82
C ARG A 16 -11.21 14.18 -25.68
N ASP A 17 -10.06 14.79 -25.44
CA ASP A 17 -8.88 14.13 -24.95
C ASP A 17 -9.24 13.51 -23.58
N THR A 18 -9.72 12.29 -23.60
CA THR A 18 -9.76 11.45 -22.41
C THR A 18 -8.29 11.17 -22.08
N PRO A 19 -7.78 11.61 -20.92
CA PRO A 19 -6.43 11.26 -20.53
C PRO A 19 -6.34 9.73 -20.52
N ALA A 20 -5.43 9.20 -21.34
CA ALA A 20 -5.15 7.77 -21.35
C ALA A 20 -4.85 7.35 -19.91
N MET A 21 -5.64 6.40 -19.38
CA MET A 21 -5.34 5.83 -18.07
C MET A 21 -3.91 5.28 -18.14
N PRO A 22 -3.03 5.63 -17.18
CA PRO A 22 -1.67 5.12 -17.18
C PRO A 22 -1.73 3.59 -17.26
N ASP A 23 -1.07 3.00 -18.27
CA ASP A 23 -0.92 1.54 -18.41
C ASP A 23 0.03 1.08 -17.30
N TYR A 24 -0.53 0.98 -16.08
CA TYR A 24 0.21 0.57 -14.91
C TYR A 24 0.55 -0.91 -15.04
N ARG A 25 1.76 -1.22 -15.50
CA ARG A 25 2.30 -2.58 -15.55
C ARG A 25 3.07 -2.84 -14.27
N ARG A 26 2.66 -3.88 -13.55
CA ARG A 26 3.39 -4.35 -12.37
C ARG A 26 4.82 -4.72 -12.75
N ALA A 27 5.80 -4.14 -12.06
CA ALA A 27 7.19 -4.52 -12.22
C ALA A 27 7.41 -5.87 -11.48
N TRP A 28 7.51 -6.95 -12.25
CA TRP A 28 7.85 -8.28 -11.73
C TRP A 28 9.36 -8.47 -11.83
N TYR A 29 10.07 -8.23 -10.74
CA TYR A 29 11.51 -8.42 -10.69
C TYR A 29 11.83 -9.54 -9.67
N PRO A 30 12.40 -10.68 -10.12
CA PRO A 30 12.73 -11.80 -9.21
C PRO A 30 13.78 -11.39 -8.16
N GLY A 31 13.46 -11.64 -6.88
CA GLY A 31 14.33 -11.24 -5.78
C GLY A 31 14.29 -9.73 -5.47
N GLY A 32 13.35 -8.98 -6.07
CA GLY A 32 13.27 -7.54 -5.90
C GLY A 32 12.83 -7.11 -4.50
N THR A 33 13.27 -5.91 -4.11
CA THR A 33 12.79 -5.19 -2.94
C THR A 33 11.67 -4.24 -3.36
N TYR A 34 10.55 -4.28 -2.64
CA TYR A 34 9.36 -3.50 -2.98
C TYR A 34 8.84 -2.74 -1.77
N PHE A 35 8.41 -1.51 -2.01
CA PHE A 35 7.56 -0.78 -1.08
C PHE A 35 6.09 -1.05 -1.39
N PHE A 36 5.25 -1.09 -0.36
CA PHE A 36 3.80 -1.26 -0.49
C PHE A 36 3.03 -0.30 0.41
N THR A 37 1.89 0.18 -0.12
CA THR A 37 0.79 0.77 0.67
C THR A 37 -0.43 -0.12 0.55
N VAL A 38 -0.95 -0.62 1.67
CA VAL A 38 -2.07 -1.56 1.71
C VAL A 38 -3.17 -1.04 2.61
N ASN A 39 -4.31 -0.70 2.02
CA ASN A 39 -5.39 0.01 2.69
C ASN A 39 -6.58 -0.90 3.03
N LEU A 40 -7.23 -0.60 4.16
CA LEU A 40 -8.60 -1.02 4.39
C LEU A 40 -9.55 -0.33 3.42
N LEU A 41 -10.70 -0.94 3.18
CA LEU A 41 -11.70 -0.38 2.28
C LEU A 41 -12.31 0.90 2.82
N GLN A 42 -12.72 0.88 4.08
CA GLN A 42 -13.19 2.04 4.81
C GLN A 42 -12.04 2.54 5.66
N ARG A 43 -11.61 3.78 5.42
CA ARG A 43 -10.48 4.38 6.12
C ARG A 43 -10.93 5.27 7.27
N GLN A 44 -11.91 6.13 7.01
CA GLN A 44 -12.34 7.15 7.97
C GLN A 44 -12.89 6.53 9.25
N GLY A 45 -12.29 6.89 10.39
CA GLY A 45 -12.70 6.43 11.71
C GLY A 45 -12.51 4.92 11.95
N ASN A 46 -11.61 4.27 11.22
CA ASN A 46 -11.34 2.84 11.30
C ASN A 46 -9.97 2.58 11.92
N ASP A 47 -9.95 1.84 13.01
CA ASP A 47 -8.74 1.45 13.76
C ASP A 47 -8.46 -0.07 13.72
N LEU A 48 -9.10 -0.77 12.80
CA LEU A 48 -9.15 -2.24 12.75
C LEU A 48 -7.75 -2.90 12.79
N LEU A 49 -6.75 -2.31 12.12
CA LEU A 49 -5.42 -2.90 12.05
C LEU A 49 -4.66 -2.79 13.37
N THR A 50 -4.76 -1.64 14.04
CA THR A 50 -4.14 -1.44 15.36
C THR A 50 -4.92 -2.14 16.46
N HIS A 51 -6.27 -2.17 16.38
CA HIS A 51 -7.12 -2.91 17.31
C HIS A 51 -6.83 -4.42 17.26
N HIS A 52 -6.55 -4.98 16.09
CA HIS A 52 -6.23 -6.40 15.89
C HIS A 52 -4.77 -6.63 15.51
N ILE A 53 -3.84 -5.85 16.08
CA ILE A 53 -2.42 -5.88 15.71
C ILE A 53 -1.77 -7.25 15.92
N ASP A 54 -2.10 -7.95 16.99
CA ASP A 54 -1.51 -9.26 17.29
C ASP A 54 -2.00 -10.34 16.32
N LEU A 55 -3.27 -10.25 15.90
CA LEU A 55 -3.79 -11.09 14.82
C LEU A 55 -3.05 -10.81 13.51
N LEU A 56 -2.84 -9.54 13.15
CA LEU A 56 -2.12 -9.17 11.93
C LEU A 56 -0.67 -9.70 11.97
N ARG A 57 0.03 -9.53 13.08
CA ARG A 57 1.39 -10.05 13.29
C ARG A 57 1.45 -11.57 13.15
N THR A 58 0.49 -12.29 13.76
CA THR A 58 0.38 -13.75 13.66
C THR A 58 0.18 -14.20 12.22
N VAL A 59 -0.73 -13.56 11.49
CA VAL A 59 -1.01 -13.88 10.08
C VAL A 59 0.22 -13.59 9.20
N VAL A 60 0.86 -12.43 9.36
CA VAL A 60 2.07 -12.08 8.60
C VAL A 60 3.17 -13.09 8.85
N THR A 61 3.41 -13.49 10.11
CA THR A 61 4.40 -14.50 10.49
C THR A 61 4.09 -15.85 9.85
N SER A 62 2.84 -16.30 9.91
CA SER A 62 2.39 -17.56 9.31
C SER A 62 2.57 -17.57 7.77
N VAL A 63 2.19 -16.48 7.11
CA VAL A 63 2.38 -16.36 5.66
C VAL A 63 3.86 -16.31 5.30
N ARG A 64 4.66 -15.56 6.06
CA ARG A 64 6.13 -15.47 5.86
C ARG A 64 6.83 -16.81 6.01
N HIS A 65 6.35 -17.68 6.91
CA HIS A 65 6.89 -19.03 7.06
C HIS A 65 6.63 -19.90 5.81
N ARG A 66 5.44 -19.81 5.22
CA ARG A 66 5.04 -20.61 4.04
C ARG A 66 5.48 -20.00 2.71
N HIS A 67 5.59 -18.69 2.66
CA HIS A 67 5.99 -17.89 1.50
C HIS A 67 7.03 -16.86 1.94
N PRO A 68 8.32 -17.24 2.05
CA PRO A 68 9.37 -16.41 2.65
C PRO A 68 9.51 -15.05 1.98
N PHE A 69 9.77 -14.03 2.80
CA PHE A 69 10.19 -12.69 2.41
C PHE A 69 10.90 -12.01 3.58
N LYS A 70 11.79 -11.09 3.30
CA LYS A 70 12.48 -10.29 4.32
C LYS A 70 11.71 -8.99 4.53
N ILE A 71 11.56 -8.55 5.77
CA ILE A 71 10.96 -7.28 6.14
C ILE A 71 12.10 -6.33 6.50
N HIS A 72 12.28 -5.29 5.70
CA HIS A 72 13.19 -4.20 5.97
C HIS A 72 12.52 -3.15 6.86
N GLY A 73 11.42 -2.58 6.40
CA GLY A 73 10.60 -1.62 7.12
C GLY A 73 9.13 -2.04 7.14
N TRP A 74 8.44 -1.76 8.25
CA TRP A 74 7.01 -2.04 8.40
C TRP A 74 6.40 -1.10 9.42
N VAL A 75 5.32 -0.44 9.06
CA VAL A 75 4.49 0.37 9.96
C VAL A 75 3.03 0.03 9.76
N VAL A 76 2.29 -0.11 10.85
CA VAL A 76 0.84 -0.32 10.81
C VAL A 76 0.17 0.91 11.40
N LEU A 77 -0.66 1.56 10.59
CA LEU A 77 -1.53 2.65 11.00
C LEU A 77 -2.95 2.09 11.21
N PRO A 78 -3.87 2.84 11.78
CA PRO A 78 -5.20 2.33 12.11
C PRO A 78 -5.92 1.64 10.95
N GLU A 79 -5.88 2.23 9.73
CA GLU A 79 -6.65 1.79 8.57
C GLU A 79 -5.80 1.42 7.34
N HIS A 80 -4.48 1.50 7.44
CA HIS A 80 -3.57 1.08 6.38
C HIS A 80 -2.20 0.70 6.94
N LEU A 81 -1.33 0.19 6.08
CA LEU A 81 0.05 -0.11 6.43
C LEU A 81 0.98 0.23 5.26
N HIS A 82 2.22 0.57 5.62
CA HIS A 82 3.32 0.69 4.67
C HIS A 82 4.41 -0.31 5.01
N CYS A 83 5.07 -0.83 4.01
CA CYS A 83 6.23 -1.69 4.25
C CYS A 83 7.20 -1.72 3.08
N VAL A 84 8.45 -2.03 3.41
CA VAL A 84 9.51 -2.41 2.46
C VAL A 84 9.83 -3.88 2.71
N ILE A 85 9.61 -4.72 1.70
CA ILE A 85 9.93 -6.15 1.76
C ILE A 85 10.78 -6.59 0.57
N GLU A 86 11.63 -7.57 0.79
CA GLU A 86 12.46 -8.22 -0.22
C GLU A 86 12.00 -9.65 -0.44
N LEU A 87 11.87 -10.04 -1.70
CA LEU A 87 11.51 -11.40 -2.09
C LEU A 87 12.76 -12.27 -2.22
N PRO A 88 12.64 -13.59 -2.03
CA PRO A 88 13.74 -14.51 -2.25
C PRO A 88 14.25 -14.46 -3.70
N PRO A 89 15.54 -14.77 -3.94
CA PRO A 89 16.08 -14.89 -5.29
C PRO A 89 15.21 -15.79 -6.18
N GLY A 90 14.91 -15.32 -7.37
CA GLY A 90 14.06 -16.04 -8.32
C GLY A 90 12.55 -15.93 -8.11
N ASP A 91 12.09 -15.36 -7.00
CA ASP A 91 10.66 -15.15 -6.70
C ASP A 91 10.24 -13.69 -6.96
N SER A 92 9.15 -13.51 -7.66
CA SER A 92 8.53 -12.19 -7.92
C SER A 92 7.06 -12.15 -7.46
N ASN A 93 6.56 -13.20 -6.79
CA ASN A 93 5.14 -13.36 -6.48
C ASN A 93 4.72 -12.73 -5.16
N PHE A 94 4.87 -11.41 -5.02
CA PHE A 94 4.32 -10.67 -3.88
C PHE A 94 2.78 -10.72 -3.83
N ALA A 95 2.11 -10.89 -4.97
CA ALA A 95 0.65 -10.89 -5.04
C ALA A 95 0.03 -12.04 -4.23
N THR A 96 0.62 -13.22 -4.24
CA THR A 96 0.16 -14.36 -3.43
C THR A 96 0.31 -14.05 -1.94
N ARG A 97 1.40 -13.42 -1.51
CA ARG A 97 1.64 -13.02 -0.11
C ARG A 97 0.55 -12.07 0.38
N TRP A 98 0.29 -11.00 -0.37
CA TRP A 98 -0.76 -10.04 -0.03
C TRP A 98 -2.16 -10.65 -0.04
N ARG A 99 -2.45 -11.52 -1.01
CA ARG A 99 -3.72 -12.25 -1.06
C ARG A 99 -3.92 -13.10 0.20
N LEU A 100 -2.90 -13.84 0.61
CA LEU A 100 -2.96 -14.71 1.80
C LEU A 100 -3.08 -13.88 3.08
N ILE A 101 -2.26 -12.86 3.28
CA ILE A 101 -2.33 -11.97 4.44
C ILE A 101 -3.73 -11.37 4.57
N LYS A 102 -4.24 -10.75 3.51
CA LYS A 102 -5.59 -10.16 3.51
C LYS A 102 -6.68 -11.18 3.78
N MET A 103 -6.59 -12.35 3.17
CA MET A 103 -7.59 -13.42 3.33
C MET A 103 -7.59 -13.99 4.75
N GLU A 104 -6.43 -14.35 5.29
CA GLU A 104 -6.33 -15.00 6.59
C GLU A 104 -6.69 -14.03 7.72
N PHE A 105 -6.21 -12.78 7.66
CA PHE A 105 -6.64 -11.72 8.58
C PHE A 105 -8.16 -11.55 8.56
N SER A 106 -8.75 -11.41 7.35
CA SER A 106 -10.20 -11.26 7.22
C SER A 106 -10.98 -12.46 7.77
N LYS A 107 -10.50 -13.69 7.53
CA LYS A 107 -11.17 -14.90 8.01
C LYS A 107 -11.22 -15.02 9.53
N ALA A 108 -10.17 -14.56 10.20
CA ALA A 108 -10.05 -14.63 11.64
C ALA A 108 -10.89 -13.57 12.40
N LEU A 109 -11.32 -12.52 11.72
CA LEU A 109 -12.16 -11.47 12.31
C LEU A 109 -13.64 -11.93 12.44
N PRO A 110 -14.37 -11.49 13.47
CA PRO A 110 -15.83 -11.63 13.55
C PRO A 110 -16.51 -11.02 12.30
N ARG A 111 -17.62 -11.61 11.86
CA ARG A 111 -18.38 -11.10 10.71
C ARG A 111 -19.39 -10.06 11.19
N THR A 112 -19.00 -8.79 11.17
CA THR A 112 -19.83 -7.67 11.63
C THR A 112 -20.11 -6.66 10.51
N GLU A 113 -19.39 -6.76 9.40
CA GLU A 113 -19.48 -5.82 8.28
C GLU A 113 -20.73 -6.04 7.42
N ARG A 114 -21.32 -4.95 6.90
CA ARG A 114 -22.34 -5.00 5.85
C ARG A 114 -21.67 -5.30 4.51
N ILE A 115 -22.02 -6.43 3.91
CA ILE A 115 -21.42 -6.91 2.66
C ILE A 115 -22.43 -6.65 1.51
N SER A 116 -22.01 -5.98 0.44
CA SER A 116 -22.83 -5.81 -0.77
C SER A 116 -23.00 -7.15 -1.50
N ALA A 117 -24.14 -7.32 -2.22
CA ALA A 117 -24.42 -8.52 -3.01
C ALA A 117 -23.29 -8.89 -4.00
N VAL A 118 -22.65 -7.89 -4.62
CA VAL A 118 -21.50 -8.09 -5.51
C VAL A 118 -20.31 -8.71 -4.80
N ARG A 119 -20.06 -8.33 -3.54
CA ARG A 119 -18.96 -8.88 -2.73
C ARG A 119 -19.28 -10.28 -2.21
N ILE A 120 -20.53 -10.52 -1.82
CA ILE A 120 -21.01 -11.85 -1.44
C ILE A 120 -20.76 -12.83 -2.60
N GLY A 121 -21.17 -12.47 -3.83
CA GLY A 121 -20.96 -13.31 -5.02
C GLY A 121 -19.49 -13.57 -5.37
N ARG A 122 -18.56 -12.74 -4.84
CA ARG A 122 -17.11 -12.90 -5.02
C ARG A 122 -16.40 -13.50 -3.81
N GLY A 123 -17.12 -13.83 -2.75
CA GLY A 123 -16.52 -14.31 -1.49
C GLY A 123 -15.68 -13.26 -0.74
N GLU A 124 -15.89 -11.96 -1.01
CA GLU A 124 -15.12 -10.87 -0.41
C GLU A 124 -15.84 -10.30 0.81
N ARG A 125 -15.14 -10.14 1.91
CA ARG A 125 -15.67 -9.53 3.14
C ARG A 125 -15.72 -8.00 3.10
N GLY A 126 -15.05 -7.34 2.17
CA GLY A 126 -15.05 -5.89 2.08
C GLY A 126 -14.20 -5.18 3.15
N ILE A 127 -13.29 -5.89 3.79
CA ILE A 127 -12.36 -5.33 4.79
C ILE A 127 -11.25 -4.54 4.10
N TRP A 128 -10.65 -5.12 3.07
CA TRP A 128 -9.53 -4.53 2.35
C TRP A 128 -9.95 -3.91 1.01
N GLN A 129 -9.22 -2.88 0.58
CA GLN A 129 -9.20 -2.51 -0.82
C GLN A 129 -8.63 -3.68 -1.64
N ARG A 130 -9.17 -3.91 -2.85
CA ARG A 130 -8.68 -4.99 -3.72
C ARG A 130 -7.26 -4.75 -4.15
N ARG A 131 -6.99 -3.54 -4.63
CA ARG A 131 -5.66 -3.11 -5.05
C ARG A 131 -4.86 -2.63 -3.85
N TYR A 132 -3.59 -2.62 -3.98
CA TYR A 132 -2.60 -1.97 -3.14
C TYR A 132 -1.64 -1.24 -4.07
N TRP A 133 -0.94 -0.26 -3.55
CA TRP A 133 0.11 0.40 -4.30
C TRP A 133 1.42 -0.35 -4.08
N GLU A 134 2.21 -0.54 -5.14
CA GLU A 134 3.53 -1.15 -5.08
C GLU A 134 4.54 -0.32 -5.88
N HIS A 135 5.77 -0.25 -5.37
CA HIS A 135 6.90 0.38 -6.04
C HIS A 135 8.12 -0.54 -5.92
N LEU A 136 8.78 -0.82 -7.05
CA LEU A 136 10.04 -1.55 -7.07
C LEU A 136 11.16 -0.60 -6.66
N ILE A 137 11.87 -0.90 -5.59
CA ILE A 137 13.05 -0.14 -5.15
C ILE A 137 14.17 -0.32 -6.16
N ARG A 138 14.72 0.78 -6.66
CA ARG A 138 15.65 0.80 -7.79
C ARG A 138 17.11 0.93 -7.38
N ASP A 139 17.38 1.67 -6.31
CA ASP A 139 18.72 2.01 -5.84
C ASP A 139 18.69 2.35 -4.34
N GLU A 140 19.85 2.65 -3.77
CA GLU A 140 20.01 2.94 -2.34
C GLU A 140 19.23 4.20 -1.92
N ARG A 141 19.27 5.26 -2.73
CA ARG A 141 18.54 6.49 -2.42
C ARG A 141 17.02 6.26 -2.40
N ASP A 142 16.50 5.48 -3.36
CA ASP A 142 15.10 5.08 -3.42
C ASP A 142 14.72 4.21 -2.20
N TYR A 143 15.65 3.34 -1.76
CA TYR A 143 15.48 2.53 -0.56
C TYR A 143 15.42 3.39 0.71
N GLU A 144 16.38 4.28 0.92
CA GLU A 144 16.43 5.18 2.08
C GLU A 144 15.16 6.04 2.16
N ALA A 145 14.75 6.66 1.05
CA ALA A 145 13.57 7.50 1.01
C ALA A 145 12.29 6.73 1.39
N HIS A 146 12.13 5.49 0.94
CA HIS A 146 10.97 4.67 1.29
C HIS A 146 11.03 4.13 2.73
N MET A 147 12.22 3.82 3.24
CA MET A 147 12.38 3.45 4.64
C MET A 147 12.03 4.62 5.57
N ASP A 148 12.52 5.82 5.26
CA ASP A 148 12.20 7.06 5.97
C ASP A 148 10.69 7.33 5.92
N TYR A 149 10.08 7.20 4.72
CA TYR A 149 8.64 7.36 4.55
C TYR A 149 7.84 6.36 5.42
N VAL A 150 8.23 5.09 5.47
CA VAL A 150 7.58 4.09 6.33
C VAL A 150 7.57 4.54 7.79
N HIS A 151 8.71 5.01 8.30
CA HIS A 151 8.84 5.27 9.73
C HIS A 151 8.27 6.62 10.17
N ILE A 152 8.31 7.66 9.34
CA ILE A 152 7.76 8.99 9.67
C ILE A 152 6.23 9.04 9.59
N ASN A 153 5.59 8.05 8.95
CA ASN A 153 4.15 8.07 8.68
C ASN A 153 3.26 8.33 9.90
N PRO A 154 3.46 7.72 11.07
CA PRO A 154 2.64 8.01 12.25
C PRO A 154 2.68 9.48 12.67
N VAL A 155 3.81 10.14 12.51
CA VAL A 155 3.96 11.59 12.80
C VAL A 155 3.26 12.43 11.75
N LYS A 156 3.40 12.08 10.46
CA LYS A 156 2.71 12.74 9.33
C LYS A 156 1.19 12.68 9.47
N HIS A 157 0.65 11.56 9.97
CA HIS A 157 -0.77 11.39 10.25
C HIS A 157 -1.21 11.97 11.60
N GLY A 158 -0.32 12.60 12.37
CA GLY A 158 -0.64 13.22 13.65
C GLY A 158 -1.03 12.22 14.75
N LEU A 159 -0.66 10.93 14.60
CA LEU A 159 -0.96 9.88 15.58
C LEU A 159 -0.05 9.96 16.80
N VAL A 160 1.19 10.41 16.61
CA VAL A 160 2.20 10.63 17.65
C VAL A 160 3.02 11.87 17.33
N LYS A 161 3.73 12.38 18.34
CA LYS A 161 4.63 13.53 18.18
C LYS A 161 6.04 13.12 17.73
N TYR A 162 6.52 11.97 18.21
CA TYR A 162 7.84 11.43 17.89
C TYR A 162 7.70 10.04 17.29
N VAL A 163 8.57 9.69 16.35
CA VAL A 163 8.54 8.39 15.64
C VAL A 163 8.64 7.22 16.62
N VAL A 164 9.49 7.36 17.63
CA VAL A 164 9.71 6.35 18.68
C VAL A 164 8.46 6.05 19.50
N ASP A 165 7.51 6.97 19.59
CA ASP A 165 6.28 6.78 20.37
C ASP A 165 5.27 5.83 19.70
N TRP A 166 5.49 5.46 18.42
CA TRP A 166 4.57 4.59 17.70
C TRP A 166 4.94 3.10 17.83
N PRO A 167 4.14 2.28 18.56
CA PRO A 167 4.54 0.92 18.93
C PRO A 167 4.38 -0.10 17.79
N TYR A 168 3.72 0.28 16.68
CA TYR A 168 3.41 -0.63 15.58
C TYR A 168 4.33 -0.42 14.37
N SER A 169 5.62 -0.24 14.65
CA SER A 169 6.66 0.03 13.65
C SER A 169 7.88 -0.85 13.87
N THR A 170 8.62 -1.13 12.79
CA THR A 170 9.97 -1.73 12.85
C THR A 170 11.03 -0.71 13.25
N PHE A 171 10.68 0.55 13.46
CA PHE A 171 11.60 1.61 13.87
C PHE A 171 12.42 1.22 15.12
N HIS A 172 11.74 0.70 16.15
CA HIS A 172 12.39 0.29 17.40
C HIS A 172 13.53 -0.72 17.17
N ARG A 173 13.29 -1.74 16.36
CA ARG A 173 14.31 -2.72 15.98
C ARG A 173 15.50 -2.06 15.28
N LEU A 174 15.22 -1.11 14.37
CA LEU A 174 16.26 -0.41 13.61
C LEU A 174 17.05 0.58 14.47
N VAL A 175 16.45 1.13 15.53
CA VAL A 175 17.16 1.88 16.57
C VAL A 175 18.10 0.97 17.35
N GLU A 176 17.63 -0.21 17.79
CA GLU A 176 18.44 -1.21 18.48
C GLU A 176 19.62 -1.72 17.61
N GLU A 177 19.42 -1.82 16.30
CA GLU A 177 20.44 -2.18 15.30
C GLU A 177 21.38 -1.01 14.94
N GLY A 178 21.13 0.21 15.47
CA GLY A 178 21.94 1.41 15.21
C GLY A 178 21.74 2.02 13.81
N VAL A 179 20.67 1.66 13.12
CA VAL A 179 20.33 2.19 11.78
C VAL A 179 19.72 3.60 11.88
N TYR A 180 18.86 3.83 12.87
CA TYR A 180 18.28 5.14 13.16
C TYR A 180 18.67 5.59 14.57
N PRO A 181 18.90 6.89 14.79
CA PRO A 181 18.93 7.44 16.15
C PRO A 181 17.52 7.46 16.75
N GLU A 182 17.41 7.33 18.07
CA GLU A 182 16.11 7.28 18.77
C GLU A 182 15.27 8.55 18.56
N ASP A 183 15.95 9.70 18.46
CA ASP A 183 15.36 11.02 18.24
C ASP A 183 15.17 11.38 16.76
N TRP A 184 15.31 10.40 15.86
CA TRP A 184 15.12 10.63 14.43
C TRP A 184 13.71 11.18 14.12
N ALA A 185 13.65 12.25 13.33
CA ALA A 185 12.44 13.02 13.07
C ALA A 185 12.09 13.17 11.57
N GLY A 186 12.62 12.32 10.73
CA GLY A 186 12.42 12.33 9.27
C GLY A 186 13.70 12.67 8.51
N GLY A 187 13.72 12.34 7.23
CA GLY A 187 14.88 12.46 6.34
C GLY A 187 14.48 12.73 4.89
N ASN A 188 14.76 11.79 4.01
CA ASN A 188 14.62 11.94 2.55
C ASN A 188 13.20 11.67 2.01
N GLU A 189 12.22 11.33 2.85
CA GLU A 189 10.85 10.99 2.45
C GLU A 189 10.11 12.11 1.71
N MET A 190 10.53 13.37 1.91
CA MET A 190 9.91 14.55 1.28
C MET A 190 10.04 14.56 -0.25
N GLU A 191 10.94 13.73 -0.82
CA GLU A 191 11.16 13.64 -2.26
C GLU A 191 10.20 12.66 -2.96
N LEU A 192 9.44 11.85 -2.23
CA LEU A 192 8.63 10.79 -2.82
C LEU A 192 7.35 11.25 -3.51
N GLY A 193 6.84 12.44 -3.19
CA GLY A 193 5.67 13.03 -3.87
C GLY A 193 4.37 12.22 -3.80
N TYR A 194 4.29 11.24 -2.88
CA TYR A 194 3.09 10.43 -2.69
C TYR A 194 2.15 11.13 -1.71
N GLY A 195 0.96 11.49 -2.21
CA GLY A 195 -0.18 11.83 -1.37
C GLY A 195 -0.85 10.53 -0.89
N ASP A 196 -1.13 10.44 0.38
CA ASP A 196 -1.91 9.36 1.02
C ASP A 196 -3.40 9.45 0.67
#